data_ba136aacefdb22cfba7795bfad536e01
#
_entry.id   ba136aacefdb22cfba7795bfad536e01
#
_cell.length_a   1.000
_cell.length_b   1.000
_cell.length_c   1.000
_cell.angle_alpha   90.00
_cell.angle_beta   90.00
_cell.angle_gamma   90.00
#
_symmetry.space_group_name_H-M   'P 1'
#
loop_
_entity.id
_entity.type
_entity.pdbx_description
1 polymer ?
#
loop_
_entity_poly.entity_id
_entity_poly.type
_entity_poly.pdbx_seq_one_letter_code
_entity_poly.pdbx_strand_id
1 'polypeptide(L)' 'MLTQNNALRRRLLRLKVAAEYLSLSPWKVRRLIQEGRLPVVQDCDGGPFLLDVRDLDGFVERNKRSSFV' A
#
# COMPACT_ATOMS: atom_id res chain seq x y z
N MET A 1 19.42 7.50 -14.60
CA MET A 1 19.12 8.04 -14.14
C MET A 1 17.86 8.28 -13.64
N LEU A 2 17.54 9.19 -13.37
CA LEU A 2 16.40 9.49 -12.83
C LEU A 2 15.25 9.24 -13.59
N THR A 3 15.35 9.30 -14.81
CA THR A 3 14.28 9.11 -15.66
C THR A 3 13.73 7.78 -15.48
N GLN A 4 14.57 6.85 -15.14
CA GLN A 4 14.10 5.63 -14.99
C GLN A 4 13.20 5.52 -13.90
N ASN A 5 13.40 6.23 -12.86
CA ASN A 5 12.52 6.21 -11.76
C ASN A 5 11.15 6.58 -12.14
N ASN A 6 10.99 7.55 -13.01
CA ASN A 6 9.68 7.92 -13.44
C ASN A 6 9.04 6.82 -14.22
N ALA A 7 9.79 6.17 -15.04
CA ALA A 7 9.25 5.13 -15.88
C ALA A 7 8.84 3.95 -15.02
N LEU A 8 9.50 3.76 -13.88
CA LEU A 8 9.18 2.66 -13.03
C LEU A 8 8.19 3.01 -11.95
N ARG A 9 7.74 4.26 -11.92
CA ARG A 9 6.77 4.64 -10.93
C ARG A 9 5.51 3.88 -11.19
N ARG A 10 5.01 3.18 -10.22
CA ARG A 10 3.87 2.34 -10.39
C ARG A 10 2.71 2.83 -9.58
N ARG A 11 1.54 2.67 -10.13
CA ARG A 11 0.34 2.98 -9.38
C ARG A 11 -0.02 1.84 -8.46
N LEU A 12 0.23 0.59 -8.90
CA LEU A 12 -0.12 -0.59 -8.11
C LEU A 12 1.13 -1.28 -7.60
N LEU A 13 1.11 -1.69 -6.36
CA LEU A 13 2.23 -2.34 -5.72
C LEU A 13 1.83 -3.69 -5.18
N ARG A 14 2.72 -4.66 -5.26
CA ARG A 14 2.50 -5.96 -4.63
C ARG A 14 2.61 -5.76 -3.13
N LEU A 15 2.07 -6.69 -2.38
CA LEU A 15 1.97 -6.57 -0.94
C LEU A 15 3.30 -6.27 -0.26
N LYS A 16 4.35 -6.94 -0.65
CA LYS A 16 5.64 -6.74 -0.03
C LYS A 16 6.15 -5.30 -0.26
N VAL A 17 5.98 -4.81 -1.47
CA VAL A 17 6.44 -3.47 -1.82
C VAL A 17 5.55 -2.42 -1.14
N ALA A 18 4.25 -2.69 -1.06
CA ALA A 18 3.35 -1.78 -0.36
C ALA A 18 3.73 -1.68 1.10
N ALA A 19 4.16 -2.79 1.70
CA ALA A 19 4.60 -2.79 3.08
C ALA A 19 5.83 -1.90 3.24
N GLU A 20 6.76 -1.97 2.29
CA GLU A 20 7.93 -1.12 2.33
C GLU A 20 7.53 0.35 2.19
N TYR A 21 6.58 0.61 1.32
CA TYR A 21 6.09 1.96 1.08
C TYR A 21 5.53 2.57 2.37
N LEU A 22 4.86 1.75 3.18
CA LEU A 22 4.25 2.22 4.42
C LEU A 22 5.16 2.03 5.63
N SER A 23 6.32 1.44 5.45
CA SER A 23 7.25 1.12 6.53
C SER A 23 6.61 0.20 7.56
N LEU A 24 5.82 -0.74 7.06
CA LEU A 24 5.16 -1.73 7.90
C LEU A 24 5.62 -3.12 7.48
N SER A 25 5.39 -4.11 8.31
CA SER A 25 5.69 -5.48 7.92
C SER A 25 4.61 -5.97 6.95
N PRO A 26 4.93 -6.94 6.09
CA PRO A 26 3.93 -7.52 5.21
C PRO A 26 2.76 -8.12 6.00
N TRP A 27 3.04 -8.69 7.17
CA TRP A 27 2.00 -9.24 8.02
C TRP A 27 1.02 -8.15 8.45
N LYS A 28 1.53 -6.99 8.80
CA LYS A 28 0.67 -5.89 9.23
C LYS A 28 -0.19 -5.40 8.07
N VAL A 29 0.39 -5.31 6.87
CA VAL A 29 -0.37 -4.87 5.71
C VAL A 29 -1.48 -5.87 5.41
N ARG A 30 -1.17 -7.17 5.50
CA ARG A 30 -2.18 -8.20 5.26
C ARG A 30 -3.31 -8.07 6.27
N ARG A 31 -2.98 -7.77 7.51
CA ARG A 31 -3.97 -7.61 8.54
C ARG A 31 -4.87 -6.39 8.26
N LEU A 32 -4.27 -5.29 7.79
CA LEU A 32 -5.05 -4.10 7.45
C LEU A 32 -6.03 -4.41 6.32
N ILE A 33 -5.63 -5.23 5.37
CA ILE A 33 -6.50 -5.64 4.30
C ILE A 33 -7.64 -6.47 4.85
N GLN A 34 -7.34 -7.41 5.75
CA GLN A 34 -8.36 -8.26 6.33
C GLN A 34 -9.36 -7.47 7.18
N GLU A 35 -8.90 -6.39 7.77
CA GLU A 35 -9.76 -5.53 8.58
C GLU A 35 -10.56 -4.55 7.74
N GLY A 36 -10.38 -4.57 6.44
CA GLY A 36 -11.10 -3.66 5.56
C GLY A 36 -10.57 -2.24 5.57
N ARG A 37 -9.35 -2.05 6.09
CA ARG A 37 -8.77 -0.72 6.17
C ARG A 37 -7.93 -0.36 4.96
N LEU A 38 -7.56 -1.33 4.15
CA LEU A 38 -6.86 -1.12 2.89
C LEU A 38 -7.53 -1.95 1.82
N PRO A 39 -8.04 -1.33 0.76
CA PRO A 39 -8.62 -2.09 -0.33
C PRO A 39 -7.53 -2.71 -1.18
N VAL A 40 -7.86 -3.74 -1.92
CA VAL A 40 -6.92 -4.38 -2.83
C VAL A 40 -7.52 -4.48 -4.20
N VAL A 41 -6.65 -4.62 -5.19
CA VAL A 41 -7.03 -4.86 -6.56
C VAL A 41 -6.59 -6.28 -6.89
N GLN A 42 -7.50 -7.07 -7.46
CA GLN A 42 -7.18 -8.41 -7.95
C GLN A 42 -7.80 -8.53 -9.31
N ASP A 43 -7.08 -9.09 -10.26
CA ASP A 43 -7.64 -9.24 -11.59
C ASP A 43 -8.46 -10.53 -11.70
N CYS A 44 -8.32 -11.43 -10.75
CA CYS A 44 -9.10 -12.66 -10.73
C CYS A 44 -9.08 -13.26 -9.34
N ASP A 45 -10.01 -14.17 -9.07
CA ASP A 45 -10.08 -14.83 -7.80
C ASP A 45 -8.80 -15.61 -7.58
N GLY A 46 -8.20 -15.48 -6.42
CA GLY A 46 -6.97 -16.16 -6.12
C GLY A 46 -5.74 -15.49 -6.67
N GLY A 47 -5.89 -14.42 -7.41
CA GLY A 47 -4.74 -13.69 -7.92
C GLY A 47 -4.04 -12.92 -6.82
N PRO A 48 -2.88 -12.38 -7.10
CA PRO A 48 -2.15 -11.64 -6.09
C PRO A 48 -2.84 -10.34 -5.74
N PHE A 49 -2.69 -9.92 -4.52
CA PHE A 49 -3.20 -8.62 -4.10
C PHE A 49 -2.28 -7.53 -4.64
N LEU A 50 -2.88 -6.52 -5.20
CA LEU A 50 -2.16 -5.33 -5.63
C LEU A 50 -2.78 -4.17 -4.84
N LEU A 51 -1.96 -3.24 -4.42
CA LEU A 51 -2.46 -2.11 -3.64
C LEU A 51 -2.21 -0.82 -4.41
N ASP A 52 -3.23 0.02 -4.48
CA ASP A 52 -3.14 1.28 -5.20
C ASP A 52 -2.42 2.28 -4.31
N VAL A 53 -1.40 2.91 -4.85
CA VAL A 53 -0.63 3.91 -4.11
C VAL A 53 -1.54 5.00 -3.55
N ARG A 54 -2.60 5.36 -4.25
CA ARG A 54 -3.51 6.38 -3.77
C ARG A 54 -4.20 5.94 -2.49
N ASP A 55 -4.50 4.65 -2.38
CA ASP A 55 -5.14 4.12 -1.18
C ASP A 55 -4.13 4.08 -0.05
N LEU A 56 -2.86 3.79 -0.36
CA LEU A 56 -1.83 3.80 0.65
C LEU A 56 -1.62 5.21 1.18
N ASP A 57 -1.60 6.19 0.27
CA ASP A 57 -1.45 7.58 0.68
C ASP A 57 -2.64 8.02 1.52
N GLY A 58 -3.84 7.58 1.16
CA GLY A 58 -5.03 7.89 1.94
C GLY A 58 -4.95 7.31 3.34
N PHE A 59 -4.43 6.08 3.45
CA PHE A 59 -4.26 5.44 4.73
C PHE A 59 -3.32 6.28 5.59
N VAL A 60 -2.24 6.78 5.01
CA VAL A 60 -1.29 7.60 5.73
C VAL A 60 -1.98 8.87 6.23
N GLU A 61 -2.73 9.53 5.35
CA GLU A 61 -3.38 10.77 5.75
C GLU A 61 -4.42 10.56 6.86
N ARG A 62 -5.18 9.49 6.77
CA ARG A 62 -6.20 9.23 7.77
C ARG A 62 -5.63 8.84 9.11
N ASN A 63 -4.39 8.38 9.15
CA ASN A 63 -3.78 7.93 10.38
C ASN A 63 -2.76 8.89 10.97
N LYS A 64 -2.64 10.07 10.38
CA LYS A 64 -1.78 11.08 10.96
C LYS A 64 -2.42 11.60 12.24
N ARG A 65 -1.57 11.85 13.23
CA ARG A 65 -2.04 12.44 14.47
C ARG A 65 -1.11 13.58 14.82
N SER A 66 -1.68 14.70 15.17
CA SER A 66 -0.87 15.86 15.45
C SER A 66 -0.49 15.96 16.92
N SER A 67 -1.02 15.08 17.74
CA SER A 67 -0.73 15.15 19.13
C SER A 67 -0.72 13.77 19.73
N PHE A 68 0.39 13.42 20.38
CA PHE A 68 0.53 12.14 20.96
C PHE A 68 0.95 12.35 22.34
N VAL A 69 0.12 12.56 23.19
CA VAL A 69 0.59 12.88 24.49
C VAL A 69 0.26 11.85 25.48
#